data_b7a464a4f6ef53c1afb54afcfea99947
#
_entry.id   b7a464a4f6ef53c1afb54afcfea99947
#
_cell.length_a   1.000
_cell.length_b   1.000
_cell.length_c   1.000
_cell.angle_alpha   90.00
_cell.angle_beta   90.00
_cell.angle_gamma   90.00
#
_symmetry.space_group_name_H-M   'P 1'
#
loop_
_entity.id
_entity.type
_entity.pdbx_description
1 polymer ?
#
loop_
_entity_poly.entity_id
_entity_poly.type
_entity_poly.pdbx_seq_one_letter_code
_entity_poly.pdbx_strand_id
1 'polypeptide(L)'
;MLILFLYTLYLKALSHHIEKLIENYHKLIYYAIKGGVILLNYAIKHYFFDHNATRDFFSGKNYNLFLVLSGSGNFRCGDTTLSIQPHNLIIFKPNVSGRLEFINSYVPMEFFLIQLSSEVLQELSDENTNLESCFNVVPFQQISVRLDNEIYMLMKNLARKITSFGSQPPQFAASIFERGILQMFIVLALRACIHAESHTSKGSRHHLMLDDVFLYIQSHLTEDLSLERLENEFYVSHEHISREFKRQTGQTIHRYIVKARLDHCCSLIEQAIPLTEVYKMSGFGSYNHFFRAFKKEYGMTPSEYFKTTKKEARSS
;
A
#
# COMPACT_ATOMS: atom_id res chain seq x y z
N MET A 1 42.10 -21.74 -10.59
CA MET A 1 41.58 -20.37 -10.50
C MET A 1 40.07 -20.31 -10.28
N LEU A 2 39.26 -21.01 -11.06
CA LEU A 2 37.79 -20.99 -10.94
C LEU A 2 37.27 -21.49 -9.57
N ILE A 3 37.87 -22.54 -9.02
CA ILE A 3 37.50 -23.13 -7.71
C ILE A 3 37.80 -22.15 -6.56
N LEU A 4 38.93 -21.42 -6.62
CA LEU A 4 39.25 -20.40 -5.61
C LEU A 4 38.29 -19.20 -5.69
N PHE A 5 37.85 -18.83 -6.89
CA PHE A 5 36.87 -17.76 -7.08
C PHE A 5 35.47 -18.13 -6.57
N LEU A 6 35.03 -19.36 -6.83
CA LEU A 6 33.76 -19.88 -6.30
C LEU A 6 33.82 -20.03 -4.77
N TYR A 7 34.94 -20.43 -4.22
CA TYR A 7 35.13 -20.54 -2.77
C TYR A 7 35.15 -19.17 -2.08
N THR A 8 35.72 -18.14 -2.69
CA THR A 8 35.65 -16.75 -2.16
C THR A 8 34.26 -16.15 -2.27
N LEU A 9 33.49 -16.45 -3.31
CA LEU A 9 32.10 -16.06 -3.44
C LEU A 9 31.22 -16.76 -2.39
N TYR A 10 31.44 -18.04 -2.17
CA TYR A 10 30.75 -18.82 -1.13
C TYR A 10 31.06 -18.31 0.27
N LEU A 11 32.31 -18.00 0.59
CA LEU A 11 32.70 -17.41 1.87
C LEU A 11 32.12 -16.00 2.08
N LYS A 12 32.06 -15.17 1.04
CA LYS A 12 31.38 -13.85 1.09
C LYS A 12 29.89 -13.98 1.33
N ALA A 13 29.21 -14.91 0.66
CA ALA A 13 27.78 -15.16 0.88
C ALA A 13 27.51 -15.71 2.29
N LEU A 14 28.39 -16.59 2.78
CA LEU A 14 28.30 -17.13 4.13
C LEU A 14 28.56 -16.05 5.20
N SER A 15 29.56 -15.18 4.98
CA SER A 15 29.87 -14.04 5.84
C SER A 15 28.68 -13.08 5.93
N HIS A 16 28.08 -12.74 4.80
CA HIS A 16 26.91 -11.86 4.79
C HIS A 16 25.69 -12.49 5.48
N HIS A 17 25.53 -13.81 5.35
CA HIS A 17 24.46 -14.53 6.05
C HIS A 17 24.70 -14.62 7.55
N ILE A 18 25.95 -14.81 7.95
CA ILE A 18 26.41 -14.83 9.36
C ILE A 18 26.28 -13.42 9.97
N GLU A 19 26.68 -12.36 9.26
CA GLU A 19 26.51 -10.99 9.74
C GLU A 19 25.02 -10.66 9.98
N LYS A 20 24.15 -11.06 9.07
CA LYS A 20 22.70 -10.87 9.20
C LYS A 20 22.11 -11.70 10.35
N LEU A 21 22.62 -12.92 10.59
CA LEU A 21 22.29 -13.74 11.74
C LEU A 21 22.80 -13.13 13.04
N ILE A 22 24.04 -12.65 13.06
CA ILE A 22 24.67 -12.00 14.22
C ILE A 22 23.93 -10.70 14.55
N GLU A 23 23.55 -9.91 13.55
CA GLU A 23 22.78 -8.67 13.73
C GLU A 23 21.38 -8.96 14.32
N ASN A 24 20.73 -10.01 13.86
CA ASN A 24 19.47 -10.50 14.44
C ASN A 24 19.67 -11.08 15.87
N TYR A 25 20.75 -11.83 16.11
CA TYR A 25 21.09 -12.33 17.45
C TYR A 25 21.52 -11.21 18.41
N HIS A 26 22.27 -10.22 17.96
CA HIS A 26 22.59 -9.04 18.78
C HIS A 26 21.35 -8.24 19.15
N LYS A 27 20.39 -8.08 18.22
CA LYS A 27 19.09 -7.48 18.55
C LYS A 27 18.34 -8.33 19.58
N LEU A 28 18.29 -9.64 19.44
CA LEU A 28 17.65 -10.56 20.40
C LEU A 28 18.32 -10.54 21.77
N ILE A 29 19.66 -10.60 21.81
CA ILE A 29 20.44 -10.58 23.08
C ILE A 29 20.37 -9.21 23.75
N TYR A 30 20.44 -8.12 23.01
CA TYR A 30 20.34 -6.76 23.53
C TYR A 30 18.99 -6.51 24.23
N TYR A 31 17.91 -7.06 23.68
CA TYR A 31 16.58 -6.98 24.28
C TYR A 31 16.39 -7.94 25.45
N ALA A 32 17.00 -9.12 25.43
CA ALA A 32 16.94 -10.10 26.52
C ALA A 32 17.71 -9.66 27.78
N ILE A 33 18.83 -8.93 27.64
CA ILE A 33 19.70 -8.47 28.73
C ILE A 33 19.11 -7.25 29.48
N LYS A 34 18.23 -6.46 28.85
CA LYS A 34 17.62 -5.26 29.46
C LYS A 34 16.30 -5.48 30.22
N GLY A 35 16.07 -6.66 30.71
CA GLY A 35 15.01 -6.93 31.71
C GLY A 35 13.61 -7.02 31.08
N GLY A 36 13.26 -8.22 30.64
CA GLY A 36 11.85 -8.64 30.53
C GLY A 36 10.99 -7.92 29.49
N VAL A 37 11.57 -7.33 28.41
CA VAL A 37 10.79 -6.83 27.32
C VAL A 37 10.39 -8.00 26.45
N ILE A 38 9.14 -8.43 26.58
CA ILE A 38 8.52 -9.36 25.66
C ILE A 38 8.50 -8.65 24.29
N LEU A 39 9.34 -9.13 23.37
CA LEU A 39 9.32 -8.70 21.98
C LEU A 39 8.04 -9.22 21.35
N LEU A 40 7.15 -8.30 21.00
CA LEU A 40 5.99 -8.63 20.18
C LEU A 40 6.48 -9.27 18.88
N ASN A 41 6.16 -10.53 18.67
CA ASN A 41 6.59 -11.29 17.48
C ASN A 41 5.66 -10.98 16.28
N TYR A 42 5.75 -9.76 15.78
CA TYR A 42 5.08 -9.33 14.57
C TYR A 42 6.09 -8.95 13.50
N ALA A 43 5.66 -8.95 12.24
CA ALA A 43 6.45 -8.43 11.14
C ALA A 43 5.67 -7.33 10.43
N ILE A 44 6.37 -6.23 10.13
CA ILE A 44 5.87 -5.19 9.24
C ILE A 44 6.85 -5.00 8.09
N LYS A 45 6.32 -4.93 6.87
CA LYS A 45 7.12 -4.71 5.67
C LYS A 45 6.42 -3.70 4.78
N HIS A 46 7.20 -2.82 4.19
CA HIS A 46 6.77 -1.90 3.15
C HIS A 46 7.15 -2.53 1.80
N TYR A 47 6.16 -2.73 0.93
CA TYR A 47 6.36 -3.32 -0.38
C TYR A 47 6.12 -2.30 -1.46
N PHE A 48 6.98 -2.35 -2.45
CA PHE A 48 6.90 -1.58 -3.67
C PHE A 48 7.09 -2.53 -4.84
N PHE A 49 6.15 -2.58 -5.78
CA PHE A 49 6.22 -3.42 -6.97
C PHE A 49 6.11 -2.55 -8.21
N ASP A 50 7.11 -2.69 -9.05
CA ASP A 50 7.21 -2.05 -10.34
C ASP A 50 6.57 -2.96 -11.38
N HIS A 51 5.50 -2.50 -12.01
CA HIS A 51 4.76 -3.15 -13.11
C HIS A 51 4.18 -4.56 -12.81
N ASN A 52 3.23 -4.99 -13.63
CA ASN A 52 2.59 -6.30 -13.81
C ASN A 52 3.24 -7.48 -13.08
N ALA A 53 3.15 -7.55 -11.79
CA ALA A 53 3.65 -8.69 -11.03
C ALA A 53 2.49 -9.58 -10.59
N THR A 54 2.61 -10.85 -10.87
CA THR A 54 1.77 -11.88 -10.29
C THR A 54 2.56 -12.60 -9.20
N ARG A 55 1.99 -12.72 -8.01
CA ARG A 55 2.62 -13.37 -6.87
C ARG A 55 1.66 -14.35 -6.22
N ASP A 56 2.12 -15.56 -5.97
CA ASP A 56 1.40 -16.47 -5.10
C ASP A 56 1.51 -15.97 -3.66
N PHE A 57 0.38 -15.96 -2.96
CA PHE A 57 0.25 -15.49 -1.60
C PHE A 57 -0.27 -16.61 -0.71
N PHE A 58 0.35 -16.74 0.45
CA PHE A 58 -0.09 -17.63 1.51
C PHE A 58 0.07 -16.93 2.86
N SER A 59 -1.03 -16.79 3.60
CA SER A 59 -1.03 -16.11 4.89
C SER A 59 -0.30 -16.90 6.00
N GLY A 60 -0.07 -18.19 5.80
CA GLY A 60 0.49 -19.04 6.83
C GLY A 60 -0.40 -19.13 8.06
N LYS A 61 0.20 -19.16 9.25
CA LYS A 61 -0.51 -19.17 10.54
C LYS A 61 -0.84 -17.77 11.05
N ASN A 62 -0.51 -16.72 10.29
CA ASN A 62 -0.62 -15.32 10.73
C ASN A 62 -1.84 -14.65 10.13
N TYR A 63 -2.36 -13.66 10.85
CA TYR A 63 -3.26 -12.64 10.31
C TYR A 63 -2.41 -11.66 9.51
N ASN A 64 -2.82 -11.35 8.27
CA ASN A 64 -2.08 -10.47 7.39
C ASN A 64 -2.95 -9.28 7.03
N LEU A 65 -2.47 -8.07 7.36
CA LEU A 65 -3.17 -6.81 7.10
C LEU A 65 -2.38 -6.03 6.04
N PHE A 66 -3.03 -5.76 4.92
CA PHE A 66 -2.47 -4.97 3.82
C PHE A 66 -3.11 -3.58 3.84
N LEU A 67 -2.34 -2.55 4.08
CA LEU A 67 -2.77 -1.17 3.88
C LEU A 67 -2.25 -0.68 2.54
N VAL A 68 -3.14 -0.54 1.57
CA VAL A 68 -2.80 -0.18 0.19
C VAL A 68 -2.60 1.32 0.07
N LEU A 69 -1.43 1.74 -0.41
CA LEU A 69 -1.04 3.14 -0.55
C LEU A 69 -1.24 3.66 -1.97
N SER A 70 -0.84 2.87 -2.97
CA SER A 70 -0.97 3.20 -4.39
C SER A 70 -1.06 1.94 -5.24
N GLY A 71 -1.37 2.13 -6.52
CA GLY A 71 -1.56 1.02 -7.46
C GLY A 71 -2.90 0.33 -7.31
N SER A 72 -3.16 -0.65 -8.16
CA SER A 72 -4.37 -1.48 -8.14
C SER A 72 -4.07 -2.91 -8.52
N GLY A 73 -4.96 -3.82 -8.15
CA GLY A 73 -4.80 -5.22 -8.44
C GLY A 73 -6.00 -6.05 -8.01
N ASN A 74 -5.84 -7.35 -8.13
CA ASN A 74 -6.82 -8.33 -7.65
C ASN A 74 -6.13 -9.38 -6.79
N PHE A 75 -6.84 -9.88 -5.82
CA PHE A 75 -6.51 -11.13 -5.14
C PHE A 75 -7.53 -12.19 -5.53
N ARG A 76 -7.06 -13.30 -6.10
CA ARG A 76 -7.89 -14.44 -6.49
C ARG A 76 -7.67 -15.61 -5.55
N CYS A 77 -8.76 -16.11 -4.99
CA CYS A 77 -8.78 -17.29 -4.14
C CYS A 77 -9.95 -18.20 -4.59
N GLY A 78 -9.65 -19.30 -5.27
CA GLY A 78 -10.68 -20.11 -5.93
C GLY A 78 -11.51 -19.26 -6.90
N ASP A 79 -12.82 -19.31 -6.76
CA ASP A 79 -13.76 -18.56 -7.59
C ASP A 79 -14.00 -17.11 -7.11
N THR A 80 -13.41 -16.71 -5.97
CA THR A 80 -13.57 -15.37 -5.44
C THR A 80 -12.44 -14.46 -5.89
N THR A 81 -12.81 -13.25 -6.31
CA THR A 81 -11.86 -12.18 -6.65
C THR A 81 -12.12 -10.98 -5.75
N LEU A 82 -11.07 -10.50 -5.11
CA LEU A 82 -11.11 -9.35 -4.22
C LEU A 82 -10.29 -8.22 -4.85
N SER A 83 -10.94 -7.08 -5.09
CA SER A 83 -10.28 -5.91 -5.68
C SER A 83 -9.35 -5.24 -4.68
N ILE A 84 -8.16 -4.86 -5.15
CA ILE A 84 -7.13 -4.15 -4.40
C ILE A 84 -7.03 -2.74 -4.98
N GLN A 85 -7.31 -1.73 -4.15
CA GLN A 85 -7.34 -0.32 -4.54
C GLN A 85 -6.62 0.54 -3.50
N PRO A 86 -6.13 1.74 -3.85
CA PRO A 86 -5.64 2.71 -2.87
C PRO A 86 -6.70 2.99 -1.81
N HIS A 87 -6.27 3.18 -0.57
CA HIS A 87 -7.09 3.34 0.62
C HIS A 87 -7.81 2.07 1.09
N ASN A 88 -7.57 0.92 0.45
CA ASN A 88 -8.10 -0.33 0.97
C ASN A 88 -7.24 -0.84 2.12
N LEU A 89 -7.92 -1.31 3.14
CA LEU A 89 -7.38 -2.22 4.14
C LEU A 89 -7.87 -3.62 3.79
N ILE A 90 -6.94 -4.55 3.54
CA ILE A 90 -7.27 -5.94 3.25
C ILE A 90 -6.78 -6.80 4.38
N ILE A 91 -7.64 -7.66 4.89
CA ILE A 91 -7.31 -8.57 5.98
C ILE A 91 -7.47 -10.00 5.48
N PHE A 92 -6.43 -10.78 5.68
CA PHE A 92 -6.42 -12.23 5.47
C PHE A 92 -6.26 -12.93 6.81
N LYS A 93 -7.16 -13.85 7.12
CA LYS A 93 -7.03 -14.75 8.26
C LYS A 93 -5.94 -15.80 8.01
N PRO A 94 -5.54 -16.59 9.01
CA PRO A 94 -4.65 -17.72 8.81
C PRO A 94 -5.15 -18.71 7.76
N ASN A 95 -4.21 -19.36 7.07
CA ASN A 95 -4.44 -20.41 6.07
C ASN A 95 -5.17 -19.97 4.79
N VAL A 96 -5.19 -18.67 4.49
CA VAL A 96 -5.67 -18.17 3.19
C VAL A 96 -4.56 -18.27 2.17
N SER A 97 -4.87 -18.87 1.01
CA SER A 97 -3.97 -18.95 -0.13
C SER A 97 -4.65 -18.41 -1.38
N GLY A 98 -3.88 -17.80 -2.27
CA GLY A 98 -4.40 -17.27 -3.51
C GLY A 98 -3.31 -16.61 -4.32
N ARG A 99 -3.71 -15.83 -5.32
CA ARG A 99 -2.82 -15.14 -6.23
C ARG A 99 -3.08 -13.65 -6.22
N LEU A 100 -2.04 -12.88 -5.94
CA LEU A 100 -2.03 -11.42 -6.09
C LEU A 100 -1.66 -11.10 -7.54
N GLU A 101 -2.53 -10.38 -8.22
CA GLU A 101 -2.34 -9.91 -9.59
C GLU A 101 -2.37 -8.39 -9.57
N PHE A 102 -1.25 -7.76 -9.89
CA PHE A 102 -1.18 -6.31 -10.03
C PHE A 102 -1.61 -5.95 -11.45
N ILE A 103 -2.69 -5.17 -11.55
CA ILE A 103 -3.23 -4.71 -12.83
C ILE A 103 -2.27 -3.67 -13.39
N ASN A 104 -2.08 -3.71 -14.71
CA ASN A 104 -1.26 -2.76 -15.46
C ASN A 104 -1.70 -1.33 -15.15
N SER A 105 -1.15 -0.77 -14.10
CA SER A 105 -1.34 0.62 -13.72
C SER A 105 -0.01 1.33 -13.90
N TYR A 106 -0.08 2.52 -14.44
CA TYR A 106 1.07 3.44 -14.53
C TYR A 106 1.56 3.89 -13.15
N VAL A 107 0.90 3.43 -12.09
CA VAL A 107 1.25 3.72 -10.70
C VAL A 107 1.71 2.43 -10.04
N PRO A 108 2.93 2.38 -9.52
CA PRO A 108 3.46 1.23 -8.81
C PRO A 108 2.55 0.80 -7.66
N MET A 109 2.47 -0.51 -7.44
CA MET A 109 1.76 -1.06 -6.29
C MET A 109 2.58 -0.85 -5.04
N GLU A 110 2.03 -0.11 -4.10
CA GLU A 110 2.67 0.20 -2.82
C GLU A 110 1.73 -0.13 -1.66
N PHE A 111 2.21 -0.90 -0.68
CA PHE A 111 1.43 -1.23 0.51
C PHE A 111 2.30 -1.57 1.71
N PHE A 112 1.75 -1.39 2.90
CA PHE A 112 2.28 -1.99 4.12
C PHE A 112 1.63 -3.35 4.34
N LEU A 113 2.45 -4.36 4.62
CA LEU A 113 2.01 -5.67 5.10
C LEU A 113 2.38 -5.80 6.57
N ILE A 114 1.38 -6.00 7.43
CA ILE A 114 1.56 -6.29 8.85
C ILE A 114 1.11 -7.73 9.08
N GLN A 115 2.00 -8.53 9.64
CA GLN A 115 1.74 -9.94 9.97
C GLN A 115 1.71 -10.10 11.48
N LEU A 116 0.61 -10.64 11.99
CA LEU A 116 0.34 -10.80 13.42
C LEU A 116 0.10 -12.28 13.73
N SER A 117 0.82 -12.81 14.69
CA SER A 117 0.52 -14.14 15.21
C SER A 117 -0.60 -14.10 16.26
N SER A 118 -1.20 -15.26 16.57
CA SER A 118 -2.19 -15.39 17.63
C SER A 118 -1.62 -14.95 18.99
N GLU A 119 -0.36 -15.26 19.25
CA GLU A 119 0.32 -14.89 20.50
C GLU A 119 0.40 -13.36 20.64
N VAL A 120 0.73 -12.65 19.58
CA VAL A 120 0.77 -11.17 19.57
C VAL A 120 -0.62 -10.58 19.81
N LEU A 121 -1.65 -11.13 19.20
CA LEU A 121 -3.02 -10.66 19.41
C LEU A 121 -3.47 -10.89 20.85
N GLN A 122 -3.13 -12.03 21.44
CA GLN A 122 -3.42 -12.33 22.85
C GLN A 122 -2.65 -11.39 23.79
N GLU A 123 -1.37 -11.15 23.52
CA GLU A 123 -0.55 -10.24 24.33
C GLU A 123 -1.01 -8.78 24.26
N LEU A 124 -1.54 -8.36 23.10
CA LEU A 124 -2.11 -7.02 22.90
C LEU A 124 -3.55 -6.89 23.39
N SER A 125 -4.20 -7.98 23.77
CA SER A 125 -5.53 -8.02 24.37
C SER A 125 -5.51 -7.51 25.82
N ASP A 126 -6.67 -7.14 26.35
CA ASP A 126 -6.88 -6.80 27.75
C ASP A 126 -7.96 -7.70 28.37
N GLU A 127 -8.28 -7.45 29.65
CA GLU A 127 -9.25 -8.24 30.40
C GLU A 127 -10.66 -8.23 29.80
N ASN A 128 -11.01 -7.18 29.04
CA ASN A 128 -12.34 -6.95 28.47
C ASN A 128 -12.40 -7.24 26.96
N THR A 129 -11.23 -7.30 26.28
CA THR A 129 -11.18 -7.38 24.83
C THR A 129 -10.14 -8.40 24.36
N ASN A 130 -10.61 -9.48 23.77
CA ASN A 130 -9.76 -10.45 23.07
C ASN A 130 -9.69 -10.10 21.57
N LEU A 131 -8.55 -9.54 21.13
CA LEU A 131 -8.38 -9.09 19.74
C LEU A 131 -8.45 -10.23 18.73
N GLU A 132 -7.96 -11.40 19.05
CA GLU A 132 -8.04 -12.57 18.18
C GLU A 132 -9.51 -12.99 17.96
N SER A 133 -10.30 -13.02 19.04
CA SER A 133 -11.74 -13.29 18.95
C SER A 133 -12.45 -12.24 18.09
N CYS A 134 -12.05 -10.98 18.16
CA CYS A 134 -12.60 -9.93 17.31
C CYS A 134 -12.34 -10.20 15.80
N PHE A 135 -11.17 -10.71 15.42
CA PHE A 135 -10.94 -11.14 14.03
C PHE A 135 -11.84 -12.33 13.63
N ASN A 136 -12.16 -13.21 14.57
CA ASN A 136 -13.00 -14.38 14.29
C ASN A 136 -14.48 -14.05 14.14
N VAL A 137 -14.96 -12.96 14.74
CA VAL A 137 -16.34 -12.46 14.54
C VAL A 137 -16.59 -12.04 13.10
N VAL A 138 -15.58 -11.56 12.39
CA VAL A 138 -15.68 -11.26 10.95
C VAL A 138 -15.95 -12.55 10.18
N PRO A 139 -17.07 -12.72 9.45
CA PRO A 139 -17.52 -14.01 8.89
C PRO A 139 -16.69 -14.47 7.68
N PHE A 140 -15.80 -13.65 7.16
CA PHE A 140 -15.02 -13.94 5.96
C PHE A 140 -13.59 -14.37 6.29
N GLN A 141 -13.01 -15.23 5.44
CA GLN A 141 -11.59 -15.59 5.51
C GLN A 141 -10.68 -14.44 5.04
N GLN A 142 -11.18 -13.64 4.10
CA GLN A 142 -10.55 -12.42 3.61
C GLN A 142 -11.60 -11.32 3.44
N ILE A 143 -11.23 -10.11 3.73
CA ILE A 143 -12.08 -8.92 3.57
C ILE A 143 -11.25 -7.75 3.02
N SER A 144 -11.85 -6.96 2.13
CA SER A 144 -11.32 -5.67 1.69
C SER A 144 -12.27 -4.57 2.13
N VAL A 145 -11.76 -3.63 2.89
CA VAL A 145 -12.52 -2.48 3.40
C VAL A 145 -11.88 -1.21 2.88
N ARG A 146 -12.68 -0.36 2.25
CA ARG A 146 -12.22 0.97 1.90
C ARG A 146 -12.30 1.87 3.11
N LEU A 147 -11.17 2.46 3.45
CA LEU A 147 -11.06 3.42 4.55
C LEU A 147 -11.46 4.82 4.07
N ASP A 148 -12.14 5.58 4.93
CA ASP A 148 -12.26 7.02 4.72
C ASP A 148 -10.88 7.69 4.81
N ASN A 149 -10.79 8.92 4.31
CA ASN A 149 -9.51 9.61 4.19
C ASN A 149 -8.86 9.88 5.56
N GLU A 150 -9.64 10.14 6.59
CA GLU A 150 -9.12 10.44 7.94
C GLU A 150 -8.50 9.19 8.57
N ILE A 151 -9.24 8.08 8.59
CA ILE A 151 -8.76 6.79 9.12
C ILE A 151 -7.57 6.27 8.29
N TYR A 152 -7.64 6.39 6.96
CA TYR A 152 -6.52 5.99 6.10
C TYR A 152 -5.24 6.77 6.42
N MET A 153 -5.30 8.09 6.55
CA MET A 153 -4.13 8.91 6.87
C MET A 153 -3.56 8.59 8.25
N LEU A 154 -4.43 8.33 9.23
CA LEU A 154 -4.02 7.91 10.55
C LEU A 154 -3.31 6.55 10.50
N MET A 155 -3.92 5.54 9.88
CA MET A 155 -3.33 4.20 9.76
C MET A 155 -2.03 4.20 8.97
N LYS A 156 -1.91 4.99 7.91
CA LYS A 156 -0.68 5.16 7.15
C LYS A 156 0.46 5.73 8.01
N ASN A 157 0.16 6.72 8.85
CA ASN A 157 1.14 7.30 9.75
C ASN A 157 1.56 6.32 10.86
N LEU A 158 0.61 5.56 11.40
CA LEU A 158 0.90 4.49 12.37
C LEU A 158 1.79 3.41 11.73
N ALA A 159 1.46 2.92 10.53
CA ALA A 159 2.26 1.92 9.81
C ALA A 159 3.70 2.40 9.56
N ARG A 160 3.87 3.66 9.10
CA ARG A 160 5.20 4.27 8.95
C ARG A 160 5.96 4.32 10.26
N LYS A 161 5.29 4.67 11.35
CA LYS A 161 5.92 4.72 12.67
C LYS A 161 6.35 3.34 13.14
N ILE A 162 5.49 2.33 13.00
CA ILE A 162 5.83 0.94 13.35
C ILE A 162 7.06 0.47 12.53
N THR A 163 7.10 0.76 11.23
CA THR A 163 8.24 0.39 10.37
C THR A 163 9.55 1.03 10.85
N SER A 164 9.49 2.23 11.43
CA SER A 164 10.68 2.95 11.89
C SER A 164 11.28 2.41 13.20
N PHE A 165 10.56 1.63 13.99
CA PHE A 165 11.05 1.14 15.28
C PHE A 165 12.29 0.23 15.15
N GLY A 166 12.34 -0.61 14.12
CA GLY A 166 13.49 -1.50 13.89
C GLY A 166 14.79 -0.78 13.48
N SER A 167 14.70 0.50 13.07
CA SER A 167 15.82 1.28 12.52
C SER A 167 16.37 2.33 13.49
N GLN A 168 15.70 2.58 14.61
CA GLN A 168 16.10 3.61 15.57
C GLN A 168 16.70 3.01 16.84
N PRO A 169 17.66 3.70 17.47
CA PRO A 169 18.15 3.29 18.78
C PRO A 169 17.00 3.29 19.79
N PRO A 170 17.04 2.42 20.82
CA PRO A 170 16.01 2.35 21.83
C PRO A 170 15.80 3.69 22.52
N GLN A 171 14.57 4.19 22.48
CA GLN A 171 14.14 5.42 23.14
C GLN A 171 13.49 5.11 24.49
N PHE A 172 13.33 6.12 25.33
CA PHE A 172 12.60 5.98 26.58
C PHE A 172 11.19 5.44 26.34
N ALA A 173 10.80 4.42 27.10
CA ALA A 173 9.50 3.74 27.01
C ALA A 173 9.14 3.19 25.60
N ALA A 174 10.15 2.83 24.79
CA ALA A 174 9.97 2.39 23.41
C ALA A 174 8.97 1.22 23.29
N SER A 175 9.05 0.24 24.17
CA SER A 175 8.14 -0.92 24.16
C SER A 175 6.68 -0.56 24.44
N ILE A 176 6.43 0.36 25.38
CA ILE A 176 5.08 0.84 25.70
C ILE A 176 4.53 1.60 24.49
N PHE A 177 5.36 2.45 23.89
CA PHE A 177 4.97 3.24 22.73
C PHE A 177 4.68 2.38 21.51
N GLU A 178 5.54 1.39 21.20
CA GLU A 178 5.38 0.42 20.12
C GLU A 178 4.09 -0.38 20.29
N ARG A 179 3.88 -0.93 21.49
CA ARG A 179 2.66 -1.65 21.86
C ARG A 179 1.41 -0.80 21.64
N GLY A 180 1.40 0.44 22.12
CA GLY A 180 0.26 1.34 21.99
C GLY A 180 -0.06 1.69 20.53
N ILE A 181 0.96 1.93 19.69
CA ILE A 181 0.76 2.18 18.26
C ILE A 181 0.22 0.96 17.53
N LEU A 182 0.76 -0.23 17.83
CA LEU A 182 0.30 -1.48 17.21
C LEU A 182 -1.13 -1.81 17.63
N GLN A 183 -1.47 -1.66 18.91
CA GLN A 183 -2.84 -1.81 19.41
C GLN A 183 -3.81 -0.86 18.69
N MET A 184 -3.44 0.41 18.59
CA MET A 184 -4.26 1.41 17.90
C MET A 184 -4.49 1.03 16.44
N PHE A 185 -3.45 0.59 15.72
CA PHE A 185 -3.56 0.15 14.33
C PHE A 185 -4.55 -1.03 14.20
N ILE A 186 -4.43 -2.04 15.05
CA ILE A 186 -5.28 -3.24 15.03
C ILE A 186 -6.74 -2.89 15.37
N VAL A 187 -6.96 -2.06 16.39
CA VAL A 187 -8.31 -1.63 16.78
C VAL A 187 -8.99 -0.84 15.65
N LEU A 188 -8.27 0.07 15.00
CA LEU A 188 -8.79 0.80 13.84
C LEU A 188 -9.13 -0.15 12.69
N ALA A 189 -8.28 -1.13 12.40
CA ALA A 189 -8.52 -2.14 11.38
C ALA A 189 -9.80 -2.95 11.67
N LEU A 190 -9.97 -3.43 12.89
CA LEU A 190 -11.15 -4.19 13.30
C LEU A 190 -12.43 -3.35 13.26
N ARG A 191 -12.38 -2.10 13.75
CA ARG A 191 -13.51 -1.18 13.68
C ARG A 191 -13.93 -0.90 12.23
N ALA A 192 -12.98 -0.69 11.32
CA ALA A 192 -13.28 -0.50 9.92
C ALA A 192 -14.02 -1.72 9.33
N CYS A 193 -13.61 -2.95 9.67
CA CYS A 193 -14.30 -4.16 9.22
C CYS A 193 -15.72 -4.28 9.77
N ILE A 194 -15.93 -4.02 11.07
CA ILE A 194 -17.25 -4.10 11.71
C ILE A 194 -18.20 -3.05 11.12
N HIS A 195 -17.72 -1.83 10.88
CA HIS A 195 -18.50 -0.78 10.24
C HIS A 195 -18.85 -1.12 8.80
N ALA A 196 -17.95 -1.74 8.03
CA ALA A 196 -18.25 -2.18 6.67
C ALA A 196 -19.40 -3.18 6.61
N GLU A 197 -19.49 -4.10 7.57
CA GLU A 197 -20.61 -5.06 7.66
C GLU A 197 -21.95 -4.41 8.01
N SER A 198 -21.95 -3.44 8.92
CA SER A 198 -23.19 -2.73 9.29
C SER A 198 -23.76 -1.87 8.15
N HIS A 199 -22.96 -1.49 7.18
CA HIS A 199 -23.34 -0.72 6.00
C HIS A 199 -23.71 -1.57 4.79
N THR A 200 -23.34 -2.84 4.73
CA THR A 200 -23.72 -3.74 3.62
C THR A 200 -25.23 -3.98 3.54
N SER A 201 -25.99 -3.77 4.62
CA SER A 201 -27.44 -3.89 4.62
C SER A 201 -28.20 -2.67 4.05
N LYS A 202 -27.58 -1.49 3.92
CA LYS A 202 -28.28 -0.27 3.43
C LYS A 202 -27.49 0.66 2.49
N GLY A 203 -26.18 0.47 2.27
CA GLY A 203 -25.33 1.43 1.54
C GLY A 203 -24.46 0.85 0.43
N SER A 204 -24.55 -0.44 0.15
CA SER A 204 -23.63 -1.19 -0.73
C SER A 204 -23.53 -0.66 -2.17
N ARG A 205 -24.60 -0.07 -2.73
CA ARG A 205 -24.56 0.45 -4.11
C ARG A 205 -23.65 1.67 -4.29
N HIS A 206 -23.55 2.54 -3.27
CA HIS A 206 -22.76 3.78 -3.38
C HIS A 206 -21.25 3.55 -3.24
N HIS A 207 -20.85 2.59 -2.44
CA HIS A 207 -19.41 2.32 -2.21
C HIS A 207 -18.79 1.56 -3.39
N LEU A 208 -19.51 0.59 -3.94
CA LEU A 208 -19.11 -0.15 -5.14
C LEU A 208 -18.92 0.78 -6.36
N MET A 209 -19.79 1.77 -6.51
CA MET A 209 -19.73 2.72 -7.63
C MET A 209 -18.43 3.53 -7.67
N LEU A 210 -17.90 3.98 -6.53
CA LEU A 210 -16.66 4.77 -6.53
C LEU A 210 -15.42 3.92 -6.76
N ASP A 211 -15.41 2.68 -6.31
CA ASP A 211 -14.35 1.74 -6.62
C ASP A 211 -14.29 1.48 -8.13
N ASP A 212 -15.46 1.34 -8.77
CA ASP A 212 -15.58 1.23 -10.22
C ASP A 212 -15.09 2.50 -10.93
N VAL A 213 -15.43 3.69 -10.43
CA VAL A 213 -14.93 4.98 -10.96
C VAL A 213 -13.40 5.07 -10.85
N PHE A 214 -12.81 4.62 -9.74
CA PHE A 214 -11.35 4.60 -9.59
C PHE A 214 -10.69 3.65 -10.58
N LEU A 215 -11.21 2.44 -10.71
CA LEU A 215 -10.73 1.45 -11.67
C LEU A 215 -10.81 1.97 -13.10
N TYR A 216 -11.94 2.57 -13.44
CA TYR A 216 -12.16 3.14 -14.75
C TYR A 216 -11.16 4.27 -15.04
N ILE A 217 -10.97 5.22 -14.12
CA ILE A 217 -9.98 6.29 -14.29
C ILE A 217 -8.58 5.71 -14.49
N GLN A 218 -8.17 4.72 -13.72
CA GLN A 218 -6.83 4.14 -13.82
C GLN A 218 -6.61 3.36 -15.12
N SER A 219 -7.62 2.66 -15.60
CA SER A 219 -7.52 1.88 -16.86
C SER A 219 -7.64 2.75 -18.11
N HIS A 220 -8.18 3.99 -18.00
CA HIS A 220 -8.44 4.88 -19.12
C HIS A 220 -7.71 6.23 -19.00
N LEU A 221 -6.57 6.28 -18.28
CA LEU A 221 -5.83 7.53 -18.01
C LEU A 221 -5.45 8.33 -19.29
N THR A 222 -5.23 7.63 -20.40
CA THR A 222 -4.84 8.23 -21.67
C THR A 222 -6.03 8.70 -22.51
N GLU A 223 -7.25 8.34 -22.10
CA GLU A 223 -8.48 8.67 -22.79
C GLU A 223 -9.16 9.93 -22.24
N ASP A 224 -10.32 10.27 -22.82
CA ASP A 224 -11.18 11.30 -22.25
C ASP A 224 -11.80 10.80 -20.93
N LEU A 225 -11.52 11.54 -19.87
CA LEU A 225 -12.04 11.31 -18.51
C LEU A 225 -12.85 12.53 -18.03
N SER A 226 -13.62 13.13 -18.96
CA SER A 226 -14.57 14.18 -18.61
C SER A 226 -15.65 13.67 -17.64
N LEU A 227 -16.25 14.58 -16.88
CA LEU A 227 -17.33 14.22 -15.97
C LEU A 227 -18.53 13.65 -16.72
N GLU A 228 -18.81 14.17 -17.92
CA GLU A 228 -19.86 13.66 -18.82
C GLU A 228 -19.59 12.21 -19.25
N ARG A 229 -18.33 11.88 -19.50
CA ARG A 229 -17.93 10.50 -19.83
C ARG A 229 -18.19 9.56 -18.65
N LEU A 230 -17.80 9.98 -17.44
CA LEU A 230 -18.06 9.20 -16.24
C LEU A 230 -19.55 9.06 -15.94
N GLU A 231 -20.34 10.11 -16.14
CA GLU A 231 -21.80 10.06 -16.00
C GLU A 231 -22.43 9.02 -16.93
N ASN A 232 -22.01 9.01 -18.19
CA ASN A 232 -22.51 8.05 -19.19
C ASN A 232 -22.07 6.61 -18.88
N GLU A 233 -20.85 6.41 -18.39
CA GLU A 233 -20.31 5.09 -18.09
C GLU A 233 -21.00 4.47 -16.86
N PHE A 234 -21.22 5.27 -15.81
CA PHE A 234 -21.73 4.77 -14.54
C PHE A 234 -23.23 4.99 -14.33
N TYR A 235 -23.91 5.64 -15.27
CA TYR A 235 -25.34 5.99 -15.18
C TYR A 235 -25.71 6.74 -13.89
N VAL A 236 -24.81 7.61 -13.44
CA VAL A 236 -24.92 8.41 -12.22
C VAL A 236 -24.52 9.84 -12.51
N SER A 237 -25.32 10.82 -12.02
CA SER A 237 -25.04 12.23 -12.32
C SER A 237 -23.65 12.66 -11.90
N HIS A 238 -23.02 13.49 -12.71
CA HIS A 238 -21.66 13.99 -12.48
C HIS A 238 -21.53 14.77 -11.16
N GLU A 239 -22.59 15.47 -10.71
CA GLU A 239 -22.59 16.14 -9.41
C GLU A 239 -22.50 15.13 -8.26
N HIS A 240 -23.23 14.01 -8.38
CA HIS A 240 -23.19 12.96 -7.37
C HIS A 240 -21.84 12.29 -7.30
N ILE A 241 -21.28 11.90 -8.45
CA ILE A 241 -19.93 11.33 -8.54
C ILE A 241 -18.90 12.29 -7.95
N SER A 242 -18.93 13.58 -8.35
CA SER A 242 -17.97 14.60 -7.88
C SER A 242 -18.04 14.84 -6.39
N ARG A 243 -19.26 14.94 -5.83
CA ARG A 243 -19.49 15.15 -4.40
C ARG A 243 -19.00 13.97 -3.59
N GLU A 244 -19.36 12.76 -4.01
CA GLU A 244 -19.01 11.54 -3.32
C GLU A 244 -17.50 11.25 -3.39
N PHE A 245 -16.90 11.47 -4.58
CA PHE A 245 -15.46 11.37 -4.77
C PHE A 245 -14.69 12.34 -3.86
N LYS A 246 -15.11 13.62 -3.80
CA LYS A 246 -14.50 14.62 -2.92
C LYS A 246 -14.69 14.28 -1.45
N ARG A 247 -15.87 13.78 -1.07
CA ARG A 247 -16.16 13.36 0.31
C ARG A 247 -15.23 12.24 0.77
N GLN A 248 -14.96 11.25 -0.09
CA GLN A 248 -14.16 10.08 0.27
C GLN A 248 -12.65 10.31 0.11
N THR A 249 -12.22 11.09 -0.90
CA THR A 249 -10.78 11.26 -1.21
C THR A 249 -10.21 12.57 -0.69
N GLY A 250 -11.05 13.50 -0.25
CA GLY A 250 -10.65 14.85 0.13
C GLY A 250 -10.26 15.76 -1.05
N GLN A 251 -10.29 15.26 -2.30
CA GLN A 251 -9.91 16.00 -3.50
C GLN A 251 -10.93 15.85 -4.63
N THR A 252 -10.88 16.74 -5.62
CA THR A 252 -11.75 16.63 -6.79
C THR A 252 -11.26 15.51 -7.74
N ILE A 253 -12.19 14.93 -8.51
CA ILE A 253 -11.87 13.95 -9.57
C ILE A 253 -10.85 14.51 -10.55
N HIS A 254 -11.05 15.75 -11.01
CA HIS A 254 -10.11 16.39 -11.92
C HIS A 254 -8.69 16.46 -11.35
N ARG A 255 -8.55 16.85 -10.07
CA ARG A 255 -7.23 16.89 -9.41
C ARG A 255 -6.61 15.48 -9.32
N TYR A 256 -7.40 14.49 -9.02
CA TYR A 256 -6.96 13.09 -8.98
C TYR A 256 -6.47 12.61 -10.34
N ILE A 257 -7.25 12.83 -11.42
CA ILE A 257 -6.87 12.46 -12.80
C ILE A 257 -5.57 13.16 -13.21
N VAL A 258 -5.47 14.48 -12.96
CA VAL A 258 -4.25 15.25 -13.29
C VAL A 258 -3.05 14.68 -12.56
N LYS A 259 -3.17 14.36 -11.27
CA LYS A 259 -2.09 13.77 -10.50
C LYS A 259 -1.69 12.38 -11.02
N ALA A 260 -2.65 11.51 -11.27
CA ALA A 260 -2.39 10.18 -11.82
C ALA A 260 -1.69 10.24 -13.20
N ARG A 261 -2.09 11.19 -14.06
CA ARG A 261 -1.42 11.46 -15.35
C ARG A 261 0.01 11.98 -15.16
N LEU A 262 0.26 12.81 -14.16
CA LEU A 262 1.60 13.31 -13.85
C LEU A 262 2.52 12.20 -13.31
N ASP A 263 2.00 11.33 -12.46
CA ASP A 263 2.74 10.17 -11.97
C ASP A 263 3.11 9.23 -13.12
N HIS A 264 2.19 9.03 -14.08
CA HIS A 264 2.48 8.33 -15.32
C HIS A 264 3.55 9.03 -16.18
N CYS A 265 3.51 10.38 -16.29
CA CYS A 265 4.58 11.13 -16.96
C CYS A 265 5.94 10.87 -16.33
N CYS A 266 6.05 10.83 -15.01
CA CYS A 266 7.31 10.55 -14.32
C CYS A 266 7.85 9.17 -14.70
N SER A 267 7.00 8.12 -14.70
CA SER A 267 7.40 6.78 -15.12
C SER A 267 7.91 6.73 -16.57
N LEU A 268 7.26 7.46 -17.48
CA LEU A 268 7.71 7.54 -18.88
C LEU A 268 9.04 8.31 -19.02
N ILE A 269 9.24 9.35 -18.21
CA ILE A 269 10.49 10.10 -18.15
C ILE A 269 11.64 9.21 -17.66
N GLU A 270 11.42 8.40 -16.65
CA GLU A 270 12.39 7.44 -16.12
C GLU A 270 12.79 6.38 -17.16
N GLN A 271 11.86 6.00 -18.03
CA GLN A 271 12.11 5.13 -19.19
C GLN A 271 12.81 5.85 -20.35
N ALA A 272 13.26 7.10 -20.14
CA ALA A 272 13.93 7.95 -21.13
C ALA A 272 13.09 8.27 -22.38
N ILE A 273 11.77 8.23 -22.31
CA ILE A 273 10.86 8.63 -23.38
C ILE A 273 10.99 10.15 -23.62
N PRO A 274 11.05 10.62 -24.87
CA PRO A 274 11.13 12.05 -25.17
C PRO A 274 9.94 12.83 -24.62
N LEU A 275 10.16 13.99 -24.01
CA LEU A 275 9.12 14.83 -23.42
C LEU A 275 8.00 15.21 -24.38
N THR A 276 8.30 15.28 -25.68
CA THR A 276 7.31 15.53 -26.75
C THR A 276 6.29 14.41 -26.91
N GLU A 277 6.63 13.19 -26.46
CA GLU A 277 5.75 12.04 -26.49
C GLU A 277 5.10 11.78 -25.14
N VAL A 278 5.83 12.05 -24.05
CA VAL A 278 5.37 11.81 -22.65
C VAL A 278 3.97 12.38 -22.41
N TYR A 279 3.73 13.65 -22.74
CA TYR A 279 2.44 14.27 -22.44
C TYR A 279 1.27 13.64 -23.23
N LYS A 280 1.51 13.20 -24.47
CA LYS A 280 0.50 12.52 -25.31
C LYS A 280 0.19 11.15 -24.73
N MET A 281 1.23 10.38 -24.40
CA MET A 281 1.10 9.03 -23.83
C MET A 281 0.48 9.03 -22.43
N SER A 282 0.47 10.17 -21.75
CA SER A 282 -0.11 10.31 -20.41
C SER A 282 -1.51 10.93 -20.41
N GLY A 283 -2.12 11.12 -21.56
CA GLY A 283 -3.50 11.61 -21.67
C GLY A 283 -3.68 13.12 -21.48
N PHE A 284 -2.60 13.92 -21.53
CA PHE A 284 -2.73 15.37 -21.53
C PHE A 284 -3.10 15.88 -22.94
N GLY A 285 -4.18 16.67 -23.04
CA GLY A 285 -4.65 17.21 -24.30
C GLY A 285 -3.71 18.24 -24.95
N SER A 286 -2.77 18.83 -24.19
CA SER A 286 -1.77 19.77 -24.70
C SER A 286 -0.51 19.81 -23.85
N TYR A 287 0.63 20.10 -24.48
CA TYR A 287 1.90 20.30 -23.80
C TYR A 287 1.83 21.43 -22.77
N ASN A 288 1.14 22.51 -23.05
CA ASN A 288 1.01 23.64 -22.14
C ASN A 288 0.25 23.29 -20.86
N HIS A 289 -0.77 22.44 -20.96
CA HIS A 289 -1.50 21.94 -19.80
C HIS A 289 -0.60 21.02 -18.95
N PHE A 290 0.06 20.06 -19.58
CA PHE A 290 1.04 19.18 -18.93
C PHE A 290 2.13 19.99 -18.22
N PHE A 291 2.78 20.92 -18.93
CA PHE A 291 3.87 21.74 -18.37
C PHE A 291 3.46 22.50 -17.11
N ARG A 292 2.31 23.19 -17.16
CA ARG A 292 1.78 23.95 -16.03
C ARG A 292 1.41 23.05 -14.86
N ALA A 293 0.75 21.93 -15.13
CA ALA A 293 0.37 20.97 -14.10
C ALA A 293 1.62 20.35 -13.43
N PHE A 294 2.60 19.95 -14.24
CA PHE A 294 3.86 19.37 -13.75
C PHE A 294 4.64 20.35 -12.86
N LYS A 295 4.83 21.57 -13.33
CA LYS A 295 5.54 22.61 -12.56
C LYS A 295 4.82 22.94 -11.25
N LYS A 296 3.49 22.95 -11.27
CA LYS A 296 2.67 23.20 -10.06
C LYS A 296 2.80 22.07 -9.04
N GLU A 297 2.83 20.82 -9.47
CA GLU A 297 2.85 19.65 -8.58
C GLU A 297 4.25 19.37 -8.02
N TYR A 298 5.29 19.43 -8.88
CA TYR A 298 6.66 19.03 -8.53
C TYR A 298 7.61 20.22 -8.26
N GLY A 299 7.15 21.45 -8.44
CA GLY A 299 7.97 22.64 -8.21
C GLY A 299 9.07 22.90 -9.25
N MET A 300 9.24 21.99 -10.22
CA MET A 300 10.25 22.07 -11.29
C MET A 300 9.63 21.75 -12.64
N THR A 301 10.33 22.12 -13.71
CA THR A 301 9.88 21.84 -15.07
C THR A 301 10.10 20.37 -15.46
N PRO A 302 9.31 19.80 -16.40
CA PRO A 302 9.55 18.44 -16.92
C PRO A 302 10.97 18.25 -17.45
N SER A 303 11.56 19.27 -18.06
CA SER A 303 12.94 19.21 -18.58
C SER A 303 13.99 19.16 -17.48
N GLU A 304 13.78 19.85 -16.39
CA GLU A 304 14.67 19.79 -15.21
C GLU A 304 14.58 18.42 -14.55
N TYR A 305 13.38 17.89 -14.39
CA TYR A 305 13.15 16.54 -13.85
C TYR A 305 13.82 15.47 -14.72
N PHE A 306 13.67 15.53 -16.06
CA PHE A 306 14.32 14.62 -17.00
C PHE A 306 15.85 14.66 -16.91
N LYS A 307 16.44 15.83 -16.66
CA LYS A 307 17.91 15.97 -16.50
C LYS A 307 18.41 15.38 -15.20
N THR A 308 17.64 15.49 -14.11
CA THR A 308 18.00 14.90 -12.80
C THR A 308 17.94 13.39 -12.83
N THR A 309 16.86 12.80 -13.34
CA THR A 309 16.73 11.33 -13.46
C THR A 309 17.82 10.73 -14.36
N LYS A 310 18.19 11.44 -15.45
CA LYS A 310 19.27 10.99 -16.35
C LYS A 310 20.67 11.09 -15.76
N LYS A 311 20.89 11.99 -14.79
CA LYS A 311 22.14 12.06 -14.02
C LYS A 311 22.27 10.92 -13.02
N GLU A 312 21.21 10.61 -12.32
CA GLU A 312 21.17 9.52 -11.32
C GLU A 312 21.38 8.15 -11.98
N ALA A 313 20.74 7.90 -13.14
CA ALA A 313 20.91 6.68 -13.92
C ALA A 313 22.34 6.49 -14.52
N ARG A 314 23.16 7.56 -14.58
CA ARG A 314 24.56 7.48 -15.04
C ARG A 314 25.58 7.34 -13.91
N SER A 315 25.15 7.54 -12.68
CA SER A 315 25.99 7.46 -11.47
C SER A 315 25.78 6.17 -10.66
N SER A 316 24.83 5.33 -11.09
CA SER A 316 24.57 3.97 -10.59
C SER A 316 25.16 2.92 -11.52
#